data_5ce8224bd7a0cd4081e1d5fc1abdefee
#
_entry.id   5ce8224bd7a0cd4081e1d5fc1abdefee
#
_cell.length_a   1.000
_cell.length_b   1.000
_cell.length_c   1.000
_cell.angle_alpha   90.00
_cell.angle_beta   90.00
_cell.angle_gamma   90.00
#
_symmetry.space_group_name_H-M   'P 1'
#
loop_
_entity.id
_entity.type
_entity.pdbx_description
1 polymer ?
#
loop_
_entity_poly.entity_id
_entity_poly.type
_entity_poly.pdbx_seq_one_letter_code
_entity_poly.pdbx_strand_id
1 'polypeptide(L)'
;FLVNMPPDDPKVKKAAVHAPAGKFRKFSRFFFHRFAPAAIMLVIVIGGFVYGSSSGNMSGEKVIVYNWGDYIDPEIITMFEDETGIDVVYEEYETNEIMYPKVQSGAIAYDVVCPSDYMVQRMIENDLLAEINYENVPNLKYIDDIYMEMSKQYDPENKYSVPYLWGTVGILYNKKMVDEPVDSWNILWDEKYTDSILMQDSVRDAFAVALKSLGYSLNSTDLDELEAAKKLLIKQKPLVQAYVIDQVRDKMIGNEAALGVIYSGEALYCQKENPDLEYVIPKEGSNLWIDALVIPKNAQNKKNAEAFINYLCRPDIAKMNFDYITYSIPNSAGRELIEDESMRESNIAFPDISQLKNCETFNFLGDENEIIYNQLWREIKSK
;
A
#
# COMPACT_ATOMS: atom_id res chain seq x y z
N PHE A 1 8.06 -2.87 39.13
CA PHE A 1 8.33 -3.24 40.55
C PHE A 1 7.50 -2.40 41.55
N LEU A 2 6.59 -1.52 41.13
CA LEU A 2 5.78 -0.65 41.99
C LEU A 2 4.26 -0.89 41.91
N VAL A 3 3.81 -1.96 41.23
CA VAL A 3 2.36 -2.18 40.97
C VAL A 3 1.65 -3.01 42.07
N ASN A 4 2.38 -3.56 43.03
CA ASN A 4 1.79 -4.42 44.08
C ASN A 4 2.15 -4.02 45.51
N MET A 5 2.29 -2.73 45.82
CA MET A 5 2.52 -2.25 47.18
C MET A 5 1.28 -1.56 47.77
N PRO A 6 0.95 -1.76 49.07
CA PRO A 6 -0.18 -1.11 49.72
C PRO A 6 0.04 0.42 49.82
N PRO A 7 -1.04 1.21 49.83
CA PRO A 7 -1.04 2.65 49.71
C PRO A 7 -0.35 3.45 50.85
N ASP A 8 0.07 2.81 51.93
CA ASP A 8 0.69 3.46 53.08
C ASP A 8 2.21 3.25 53.24
N ASP A 9 2.90 2.72 52.21
CA ASP A 9 4.35 2.54 52.26
C ASP A 9 5.08 3.91 52.22
N PRO A 10 6.01 4.20 53.16
CA PRO A 10 6.77 5.47 53.20
C PRO A 10 7.55 5.80 51.95
N LYS A 11 7.87 4.81 51.08
CA LYS A 11 8.57 5.01 49.80
C LYS A 11 7.66 5.62 48.73
N VAL A 12 6.35 5.44 48.84
CA VAL A 12 5.37 6.06 47.92
C VAL A 12 5.19 7.55 48.22
N LYS A 13 5.26 7.95 49.51
CA LYS A 13 5.13 9.36 49.94
C LYS A 13 6.36 10.22 49.59
N LYS A 14 7.55 9.62 49.40
CA LYS A 14 8.76 10.38 49.00
C LYS A 14 8.82 10.67 47.51
N ALA A 15 8.12 9.92 46.65
CA ALA A 15 8.08 10.15 45.21
C ALA A 15 7.15 11.31 44.80
N ALA A 16 6.20 11.70 45.68
CA ALA A 16 5.23 12.76 45.40
C ALA A 16 5.70 14.19 45.70
N VAL A 17 6.84 14.36 46.37
CA VAL A 17 7.29 15.67 46.89
C VAL A 17 8.31 16.39 45.97
N HIS A 18 8.80 15.77 44.90
CA HIS A 18 9.85 16.36 44.05
C HIS A 18 9.52 16.33 42.53
N ALA A 19 8.32 16.76 42.14
CA ALA A 19 8.00 17.00 40.72
C ALA A 19 7.91 18.52 40.47
N PRO A 20 8.67 19.08 39.53
CA PRO A 20 8.61 20.53 39.26
C PRO A 20 7.30 20.88 38.53
N ALA A 21 6.72 22.03 38.92
CA ALA A 21 5.40 22.54 38.57
C ALA A 21 5.10 22.80 37.07
N GLY A 22 5.99 22.44 36.16
CA GLY A 22 5.85 22.72 34.71
C GLY A 22 5.15 21.66 33.88
N LYS A 23 4.87 20.44 34.39
CA LYS A 23 4.35 19.32 33.60
C LYS A 23 2.84 19.03 33.77
N PHE A 24 2.16 19.76 34.62
CA PHE A 24 0.73 19.51 34.89
C PHE A 24 -0.22 19.95 33.76
N ARG A 25 0.20 20.79 32.84
CA ARG A 25 -0.66 21.30 31.74
C ARG A 25 -0.83 20.32 30.57
N LYS A 26 0.03 19.30 30.43
CA LYS A 26 -0.08 18.27 29.38
C LYS A 26 -0.87 17.03 29.82
N PHE A 27 -0.96 16.76 31.14
CA PHE A 27 -1.65 15.58 31.65
C PHE A 27 -3.18 15.72 31.64
N SER A 28 -3.70 16.94 31.78
CA SER A 28 -5.14 17.22 31.75
C SER A 28 -5.76 17.00 30.36
N ARG A 29 -5.01 17.23 29.26
CA ARG A 29 -5.50 16.97 27.91
C ARG A 29 -5.59 15.47 27.54
N PHE A 30 -4.74 14.63 28.15
CA PHE A 30 -4.72 13.19 27.86
C PHE A 30 -5.85 12.44 28.57
N PHE A 31 -6.29 12.92 29.73
CA PHE A 31 -7.38 12.27 30.49
C PHE A 31 -8.75 12.57 29.90
N PHE A 32 -8.96 13.75 29.31
CA PHE A 32 -10.23 14.12 28.67
C PHE A 32 -10.49 13.38 27.35
N HIS A 33 -9.45 12.90 26.65
CA HIS A 33 -9.64 12.17 25.39
C HIS A 33 -9.98 10.68 25.57
N ARG A 34 -9.80 10.10 26.74
CA ARG A 34 -10.05 8.65 26.96
C ARG A 34 -11.37 8.30 27.62
N PHE A 35 -12.04 9.23 28.29
CA PHE A 35 -13.30 8.99 28.99
C PHE A 35 -14.50 9.81 28.50
N ALA A 36 -14.29 10.76 27.61
CA ALA A 36 -15.37 11.50 26.94
C ALA A 36 -16.16 10.71 25.86
N PRO A 37 -15.65 9.63 25.22
CA PRO A 37 -16.38 8.95 24.14
C PRO A 37 -17.64 8.21 24.63
N ALA A 38 -17.67 7.69 25.86
CA ALA A 38 -18.81 6.87 26.32
C ALA A 38 -20.08 7.67 26.63
N ALA A 39 -19.93 8.92 27.09
CA ALA A 39 -21.09 9.80 27.36
C ALA A 39 -21.58 10.50 26.09
N ILE A 40 -20.68 10.74 25.14
CA ILE A 40 -21.02 11.36 23.83
C ILE A 40 -21.66 10.31 22.91
N MET A 41 -21.25 9.03 22.98
CA MET A 41 -21.91 7.95 22.21
C MET A 41 -23.38 7.74 22.60
N LEU A 42 -23.74 7.92 23.87
CA LEU A 42 -25.14 7.76 24.29
C LEU A 42 -26.04 8.92 23.78
N VAL A 43 -25.50 10.12 23.64
CA VAL A 43 -26.22 11.29 23.10
C VAL A 43 -26.30 11.21 21.55
N ILE A 44 -25.30 10.65 20.90
CA ILE A 44 -25.31 10.44 19.44
C ILE A 44 -26.28 9.32 19.05
N VAL A 45 -26.38 8.23 19.85
CA VAL A 45 -27.34 7.15 19.59
C VAL A 45 -28.78 7.61 19.80
N ILE A 46 -29.05 8.48 20.77
CA ILE A 46 -30.40 9.04 21.01
C ILE A 46 -30.69 10.18 20.01
N GLY A 47 -29.70 11.01 19.66
CA GLY A 47 -29.82 12.06 18.64
C GLY A 47 -29.95 11.47 17.24
N GLY A 48 -29.24 10.39 16.92
CA GLY A 48 -29.34 9.67 15.65
C GLY A 48 -30.70 9.00 15.44
N PHE A 49 -31.37 8.55 16.50
CA PHE A 49 -32.72 7.95 16.40
C PHE A 49 -33.82 9.00 16.18
N VAL A 50 -33.60 10.25 16.56
CA VAL A 50 -34.58 11.35 16.38
C VAL A 50 -34.32 12.09 15.05
N TYR A 51 -33.07 12.12 14.54
CA TYR A 51 -32.76 12.71 13.24
C TYR A 51 -32.96 11.72 12.08
N GLY A 52 -32.97 10.40 12.35
CA GLY A 52 -33.16 9.33 11.37
C GLY A 52 -34.63 9.11 10.94
N SER A 53 -35.58 9.90 11.44
CA SER A 53 -37.01 9.83 11.04
C SER A 53 -37.41 10.89 10.03
N SER A 54 -36.48 11.65 9.48
CA SER A 54 -36.71 12.42 8.28
C SER A 54 -36.44 11.49 7.08
N SER A 55 -37.43 10.70 6.71
CA SER A 55 -37.47 9.96 5.45
C SER A 55 -37.57 10.96 4.27
N GLY A 56 -36.45 11.60 3.94
CA GLY A 56 -36.20 12.00 2.58
C GLY A 56 -36.01 10.71 1.79
N ASN A 57 -36.74 10.52 0.71
CA ASN A 57 -36.49 9.50 -0.30
C ASN A 57 -35.04 9.65 -0.80
N MET A 58 -34.08 8.95 -0.21
CA MET A 58 -32.76 8.75 -0.80
C MET A 58 -32.87 7.65 -1.85
N SER A 59 -33.50 7.97 -2.97
CA SER A 59 -33.36 7.22 -4.23
C SER A 59 -32.20 7.82 -5.03
N GLY A 60 -31.08 8.11 -4.36
CA GLY A 60 -29.86 8.58 -5.00
C GLY A 60 -29.16 7.40 -5.70
N GLU A 61 -28.63 7.65 -6.88
CA GLU A 61 -27.67 6.74 -7.51
C GLU A 61 -26.45 6.64 -6.58
N LYS A 62 -25.89 5.45 -6.43
CA LYS A 62 -24.71 5.21 -5.56
C LYS A 62 -23.69 4.31 -6.23
N VAL A 63 -22.46 4.34 -5.71
CA VAL A 63 -21.39 3.39 -6.04
C VAL A 63 -20.75 2.92 -4.73
N ILE A 64 -20.52 1.61 -4.61
CA ILE A 64 -19.87 1.01 -3.43
C ILE A 64 -18.44 0.64 -3.83
N VAL A 65 -17.48 1.36 -3.27
CA VAL A 65 -16.05 1.23 -3.56
C VAL A 65 -15.34 0.51 -2.41
N TYR A 66 -14.49 -0.47 -2.74
CA TYR A 66 -13.66 -1.19 -1.78
C TYR A 66 -12.20 -1.08 -2.19
N ASN A 67 -11.42 -0.29 -1.48
CA ASN A 67 -10.07 0.10 -1.84
C ASN A 67 -9.10 -0.11 -0.66
N TRP A 68 -7.83 0.10 -0.89
CA TRP A 68 -6.79 0.12 0.15
C TRP A 68 -7.03 1.30 1.11
N GLY A 69 -6.53 1.18 2.35
CA GLY A 69 -6.49 2.30 3.27
C GLY A 69 -5.56 3.41 2.77
N ASP A 70 -5.94 4.67 3.00
CA ASP A 70 -5.17 5.86 2.59
C ASP A 70 -4.75 5.88 1.09
N TYR A 71 -5.62 5.43 0.19
CA TYR A 71 -5.30 5.19 -1.22
C TYR A 71 -6.05 6.08 -2.21
N ILE A 72 -6.80 7.06 -1.70
CA ILE A 72 -7.46 8.12 -2.46
C ILE A 72 -7.54 9.38 -1.60
N ASP A 73 -7.35 10.54 -2.21
CA ASP A 73 -7.65 11.81 -1.54
C ASP A 73 -9.17 11.89 -1.27
N PRO A 74 -9.60 12.03 -0.01
CA PRO A 74 -11.03 12.12 0.33
C PRO A 74 -11.77 13.27 -0.38
N GLU A 75 -11.06 14.32 -0.77
CA GLU A 75 -11.66 15.44 -1.52
C GLU A 75 -12.11 15.00 -2.92
N ILE A 76 -11.43 14.04 -3.54
CA ILE A 76 -11.81 13.45 -4.84
C ILE A 76 -13.20 12.80 -4.75
N ILE A 77 -13.49 12.11 -3.65
CA ILE A 77 -14.80 11.49 -3.41
C ILE A 77 -15.88 12.57 -3.36
N THR A 78 -15.66 13.60 -2.56
CA THR A 78 -16.60 14.73 -2.43
C THR A 78 -16.84 15.42 -3.77
N MET A 79 -15.76 15.66 -4.54
CA MET A 79 -15.88 16.29 -5.87
C MET A 79 -16.64 15.40 -6.85
N PHE A 80 -16.43 14.07 -6.81
CA PHE A 80 -17.19 13.14 -7.64
C PHE A 80 -18.70 13.18 -7.31
N GLU A 81 -19.05 13.15 -6.02
CA GLU A 81 -20.43 13.24 -5.55
C GLU A 81 -21.09 14.56 -5.98
N ASP A 82 -20.38 15.68 -5.82
CA ASP A 82 -20.88 17.01 -6.20
C ASP A 82 -21.06 17.16 -7.73
N GLU A 83 -20.15 16.60 -8.53
CA GLU A 83 -20.20 16.71 -9.99
C GLU A 83 -21.23 15.76 -10.63
N THR A 84 -21.45 14.58 -10.04
CA THR A 84 -22.26 13.53 -10.66
C THR A 84 -23.61 13.30 -10.00
N GLY A 85 -23.76 13.66 -8.73
CA GLY A 85 -24.92 13.34 -7.91
C GLY A 85 -24.98 11.85 -7.52
N ILE A 86 -23.88 11.09 -7.68
CA ILE A 86 -23.75 9.69 -7.29
C ILE A 86 -23.09 9.62 -5.91
N ASP A 87 -23.79 9.11 -4.91
CA ASP A 87 -23.24 8.91 -3.56
C ASP A 87 -22.19 7.81 -3.55
N VAL A 88 -21.03 8.02 -2.89
CA VAL A 88 -19.96 7.04 -2.75
C VAL A 88 -19.99 6.38 -1.37
N VAL A 89 -20.19 5.08 -1.32
CA VAL A 89 -19.98 4.28 -0.13
C VAL A 89 -18.57 3.69 -0.20
N TYR A 90 -17.64 4.25 0.58
CA TYR A 90 -16.24 3.88 0.53
C TYR A 90 -15.87 2.99 1.72
N GLU A 91 -15.34 1.80 1.44
CA GLU A 91 -14.81 0.86 2.43
C GLU A 91 -13.32 0.59 2.14
N GLU A 92 -12.57 0.29 3.19
CA GLU A 92 -11.13 0.05 3.11
C GLU A 92 -10.76 -1.38 3.50
N TYR A 93 -9.63 -1.85 2.97
CA TYR A 93 -9.01 -3.10 3.36
C TYR A 93 -7.48 -2.97 3.45
N GLU A 94 -6.87 -3.87 4.23
CA GLU A 94 -5.44 -3.85 4.50
C GLU A 94 -4.63 -4.75 3.57
N THR A 95 -5.21 -5.87 3.09
CA THR A 95 -4.52 -6.83 2.22
C THR A 95 -5.46 -7.45 1.19
N ASN A 96 -4.92 -7.88 0.05
CA ASN A 96 -5.65 -8.64 -0.96
C ASN A 96 -6.29 -9.92 -0.38
N GLU A 97 -5.61 -10.57 0.58
CA GLU A 97 -6.06 -11.80 1.23
C GLU A 97 -7.28 -11.59 2.14
N ILE A 98 -7.46 -10.37 2.66
CA ILE A 98 -8.68 -9.95 3.40
C ILE A 98 -9.79 -9.56 2.40
N MET A 99 -9.45 -8.85 1.35
CA MET A 99 -10.38 -8.36 0.33
C MET A 99 -11.00 -9.52 -0.46
N TYR A 100 -10.18 -10.42 -1.00
CA TYR A 100 -10.59 -11.48 -1.91
C TYR A 100 -11.75 -12.36 -1.39
N PRO A 101 -11.70 -12.95 -0.16
CA PRO A 101 -12.79 -13.76 0.36
C PRO A 101 -14.10 -12.97 0.53
N LYS A 102 -14.03 -11.69 0.84
CA LYS A 102 -15.22 -10.84 0.96
C LYS A 102 -15.91 -10.67 -0.40
N VAL A 103 -15.13 -10.35 -1.44
CA VAL A 103 -15.65 -10.21 -2.80
C VAL A 103 -16.17 -11.56 -3.31
N GLN A 104 -15.40 -12.64 -3.12
CA GLN A 104 -15.78 -14.01 -3.55
C GLN A 104 -17.08 -14.47 -2.87
N SER A 105 -17.29 -14.15 -1.60
CA SER A 105 -18.50 -14.54 -0.89
C SER A 105 -19.77 -13.90 -1.45
N GLY A 106 -19.64 -12.74 -2.10
CA GLY A 106 -20.75 -11.97 -2.64
C GLY A 106 -21.71 -11.41 -1.56
N ALA A 107 -21.33 -11.47 -0.27
CA ALA A 107 -22.16 -10.99 0.82
C ALA A 107 -22.41 -9.47 0.75
N ILE A 108 -21.44 -8.74 0.22
CA ILE A 108 -21.56 -7.32 -0.12
C ILE A 108 -21.34 -7.23 -1.63
N ALA A 109 -22.26 -6.57 -2.32
CA ALA A 109 -22.13 -6.31 -3.75
C ALA A 109 -21.33 -5.01 -3.94
N TYR A 110 -20.01 -5.12 -3.91
CA TYR A 110 -19.14 -3.99 -4.27
C TYR A 110 -19.28 -3.67 -5.75
N ASP A 111 -19.20 -2.39 -6.10
CA ASP A 111 -19.28 -1.93 -7.49
C ASP A 111 -17.91 -1.68 -8.09
N VAL A 112 -16.95 -1.20 -7.29
CA VAL A 112 -15.54 -1.02 -7.67
C VAL A 112 -14.66 -1.63 -6.60
N VAL A 113 -13.62 -2.37 -7.01
CA VAL A 113 -12.56 -2.89 -6.14
C VAL A 113 -11.22 -2.53 -6.78
N CYS A 114 -10.18 -2.33 -5.97
CA CYS A 114 -8.84 -1.97 -6.44
C CYS A 114 -7.77 -3.00 -6.04
N PRO A 115 -7.78 -4.23 -6.59
CA PRO A 115 -6.76 -5.24 -6.30
C PRO A 115 -5.42 -4.97 -7.00
N SER A 116 -4.37 -5.61 -6.50
CA SER A 116 -3.09 -5.68 -7.20
C SER A 116 -3.14 -6.65 -8.38
N ASP A 117 -2.19 -6.53 -9.30
CA ASP A 117 -2.02 -7.29 -10.53
C ASP A 117 -2.31 -8.80 -10.39
N TYR A 118 -1.57 -9.51 -9.53
CA TYR A 118 -1.76 -10.95 -9.32
C TYR A 118 -3.16 -11.33 -8.82
N MET A 119 -3.78 -10.43 -8.05
CA MET A 119 -5.11 -10.65 -7.53
C MET A 119 -6.18 -10.38 -8.59
N VAL A 120 -5.97 -9.41 -9.49
CA VAL A 120 -6.80 -9.24 -10.69
C VAL A 120 -6.80 -10.53 -11.51
N GLN A 121 -5.61 -11.09 -11.78
CA GLN A 121 -5.48 -12.38 -12.50
C GLN A 121 -6.28 -13.47 -11.79
N ARG A 122 -6.10 -13.67 -10.49
CA ARG A 122 -6.85 -14.65 -9.69
C ARG A 122 -8.36 -14.45 -9.77
N MET A 123 -8.82 -13.19 -9.71
CA MET A 123 -10.25 -12.86 -9.80
C MET A 123 -10.82 -13.16 -11.20
N ILE A 124 -10.04 -12.94 -12.27
CA ILE A 124 -10.41 -13.31 -13.65
C ILE A 124 -10.53 -14.83 -13.77
N GLU A 125 -9.52 -15.59 -13.33
CA GLU A 125 -9.50 -17.05 -13.38
C GLU A 125 -10.66 -17.69 -12.61
N ASN A 126 -11.13 -17.03 -11.53
CA ASN A 126 -12.28 -17.49 -10.75
C ASN A 126 -13.62 -16.89 -11.17
N ASP A 127 -13.68 -16.24 -12.35
CA ASP A 127 -14.92 -15.67 -12.92
C ASP A 127 -15.65 -14.69 -11.98
N LEU A 128 -14.88 -13.88 -11.25
CA LEU A 128 -15.39 -12.93 -10.25
C LEU A 128 -15.57 -11.51 -10.80
N LEU A 129 -15.10 -11.21 -12.01
CA LEU A 129 -15.12 -9.88 -12.59
C LEU A 129 -16.13 -9.75 -13.75
N ALA A 130 -16.68 -8.55 -13.91
CA ALA A 130 -17.47 -8.14 -15.07
C ALA A 130 -16.58 -7.39 -16.06
N GLU A 131 -16.77 -7.62 -17.36
CA GLU A 131 -16.12 -6.82 -18.39
C GLU A 131 -16.52 -5.35 -18.26
N ILE A 132 -15.56 -4.43 -18.38
CA ILE A 132 -15.79 -2.97 -18.36
C ILE A 132 -16.27 -2.54 -19.74
N ASN A 133 -17.35 -1.76 -19.81
CA ASN A 133 -17.72 -1.09 -21.05
C ASN A 133 -16.93 0.23 -21.21
N TYR A 134 -15.86 0.18 -21.97
CA TYR A 134 -14.98 1.33 -22.18
C TYR A 134 -15.63 2.50 -22.92
N GLU A 135 -16.79 2.34 -23.54
CA GLU A 135 -17.58 3.48 -24.05
C GLU A 135 -18.04 4.40 -22.90
N ASN A 136 -18.20 3.86 -21.70
CA ASN A 136 -18.52 4.61 -20.49
C ASN A 136 -17.28 5.15 -19.75
N VAL A 137 -16.07 4.82 -20.23
CA VAL A 137 -14.79 5.23 -19.64
C VAL A 137 -13.93 6.00 -20.67
N PRO A 138 -14.44 7.08 -21.27
CA PRO A 138 -13.75 7.83 -22.34
C PRO A 138 -12.42 8.46 -21.88
N ASN A 139 -12.20 8.65 -20.58
CA ASN A 139 -10.96 9.14 -20.02
C ASN A 139 -9.86 8.08 -19.93
N LEU A 140 -10.16 6.80 -20.24
CA LEU A 140 -9.13 5.77 -20.40
C LEU A 140 -8.01 6.19 -21.37
N LYS A 141 -8.32 7.05 -22.33
CA LYS A 141 -7.33 7.65 -23.26
C LYS A 141 -6.18 8.40 -22.59
N TYR A 142 -6.31 8.74 -21.32
CA TYR A 142 -5.26 9.40 -20.53
C TYR A 142 -4.37 8.41 -19.77
N ILE A 143 -4.76 7.14 -19.70
CA ILE A 143 -3.88 6.08 -19.23
C ILE A 143 -2.90 5.77 -20.36
N ASP A 144 -1.60 5.87 -20.09
CA ASP A 144 -0.59 5.70 -21.10
C ASP A 144 -0.54 4.26 -21.61
N ASP A 145 -0.34 4.09 -22.91
CA ASP A 145 -0.36 2.79 -23.61
C ASP A 145 0.59 1.76 -22.98
N ILE A 146 1.70 2.21 -22.38
CA ILE A 146 2.67 1.32 -21.74
C ILE A 146 2.06 0.57 -20.56
N TYR A 147 1.22 1.24 -19.75
CA TYR A 147 0.58 0.59 -18.59
C TYR A 147 -0.55 -0.34 -19.04
N MET A 148 -1.26 0.02 -20.10
CA MET A 148 -2.24 -0.87 -20.71
C MET A 148 -1.58 -2.11 -21.34
N GLU A 149 -0.37 -1.98 -21.88
CA GLU A 149 0.40 -3.13 -22.38
C GLU A 149 0.91 -4.02 -21.24
N MET A 150 1.41 -3.40 -20.15
CA MET A 150 1.82 -4.13 -18.95
C MET A 150 0.65 -4.88 -18.30
N SER A 151 -0.55 -4.31 -18.30
CA SER A 151 -1.74 -4.95 -17.75
C SER A 151 -2.11 -6.27 -18.42
N LYS A 152 -1.70 -6.49 -19.67
CA LYS A 152 -1.93 -7.75 -20.37
C LYS A 152 -1.28 -8.97 -19.70
N GLN A 153 -0.34 -8.75 -18.79
CA GLN A 153 0.25 -9.84 -18.01
C GLN A 153 -0.76 -10.49 -17.06
N TYR A 154 -1.71 -9.72 -16.52
CA TYR A 154 -2.74 -10.19 -15.59
C TYR A 154 -4.17 -10.08 -16.15
N ASP A 155 -4.41 -9.23 -17.15
CA ASP A 155 -5.66 -9.09 -17.90
C ASP A 155 -5.36 -9.13 -19.42
N PRO A 156 -5.16 -10.31 -20.03
CA PRO A 156 -4.58 -10.45 -21.37
C PRO A 156 -5.29 -9.71 -22.50
N GLU A 157 -6.60 -9.46 -22.34
CA GLU A 157 -7.39 -8.74 -23.31
C GLU A 157 -7.74 -7.32 -22.87
N ASN A 158 -7.23 -6.88 -21.70
CA ASN A 158 -7.59 -5.61 -21.07
C ASN A 158 -9.10 -5.39 -21.02
N LYS A 159 -9.85 -6.37 -20.55
CA LYS A 159 -11.32 -6.32 -20.50
C LYS A 159 -11.87 -5.99 -19.12
N TYR A 160 -11.12 -6.29 -18.06
CA TYR A 160 -11.62 -6.34 -16.69
C TYR A 160 -11.04 -5.25 -15.80
N SER A 161 -9.96 -4.61 -16.21
CA SER A 161 -9.18 -3.75 -15.32
C SER A 161 -8.75 -2.44 -15.97
N VAL A 162 -8.64 -1.39 -15.14
CA VAL A 162 -8.04 -0.10 -15.51
C VAL A 162 -6.91 0.20 -14.54
N PRO A 163 -5.65 0.36 -14.99
CA PRO A 163 -4.53 0.75 -14.13
C PRO A 163 -4.87 2.03 -13.35
N TYR A 164 -4.65 1.99 -12.05
CA TYR A 164 -4.95 3.10 -11.15
C TYR A 164 -3.69 3.75 -10.61
N LEU A 165 -2.87 2.97 -9.93
CA LEU A 165 -1.56 3.38 -9.40
C LEU A 165 -0.54 2.29 -9.68
N TRP A 166 0.73 2.67 -9.67
CA TRP A 166 1.82 1.73 -9.89
C TRP A 166 3.06 2.14 -9.12
N GLY A 167 4.02 1.25 -9.07
CA GLY A 167 5.29 1.54 -8.46
C GLY A 167 6.26 0.37 -8.54
N THR A 168 7.38 0.53 -7.86
CA THR A 168 8.42 -0.50 -7.76
C THR A 168 8.76 -0.77 -6.30
N VAL A 169 9.34 -1.93 -6.04
CA VAL A 169 10.05 -2.21 -4.79
C VAL A 169 11.53 -1.96 -5.02
N GLY A 170 12.21 -1.34 -4.08
CA GLY A 170 13.63 -1.05 -4.20
C GLY A 170 14.33 -0.93 -2.86
N ILE A 171 15.55 -0.44 -2.90
CA ILE A 171 16.36 -0.18 -1.72
C ILE A 171 16.33 1.32 -1.43
N LEU A 172 15.82 1.71 -0.27
CA LEU A 172 16.03 3.04 0.32
C LEU A 172 17.26 2.98 1.21
N TYR A 173 18.22 3.86 0.99
CA TYR A 173 19.45 3.86 1.78
C TYR A 173 19.80 5.26 2.27
N ASN A 174 20.49 5.31 3.42
CA ASN A 174 20.96 6.56 4.01
C ASN A 174 22.38 6.86 3.54
N LYS A 175 22.56 7.91 2.74
CA LYS A 175 23.84 8.36 2.16
C LYS A 175 24.92 8.70 3.20
N LYS A 176 24.54 8.94 4.45
CA LYS A 176 25.50 9.18 5.55
C LYS A 176 25.95 7.91 6.24
N MET A 177 25.23 6.81 6.04
CA MET A 177 25.53 5.51 6.64
C MET A 177 26.10 4.51 5.61
N VAL A 178 25.85 4.76 4.32
CA VAL A 178 26.30 3.95 3.19
C VAL A 178 27.18 4.82 2.31
N ASP A 179 28.47 4.50 2.21
CA ASP A 179 29.50 5.25 1.49
C ASP A 179 29.88 4.61 0.12
N GLU A 180 29.29 3.48 -0.22
CA GLU A 180 29.48 2.76 -1.47
C GLU A 180 28.27 2.89 -2.40
N PRO A 181 28.45 2.69 -3.72
CA PRO A 181 27.33 2.69 -4.66
C PRO A 181 26.32 1.59 -4.35
N VAL A 182 25.04 1.94 -4.27
CA VAL A 182 23.94 1.00 -4.10
C VAL A 182 23.28 0.78 -5.46
N ASP A 183 23.53 -0.36 -6.09
CA ASP A 183 22.96 -0.69 -7.42
C ASP A 183 22.48 -2.15 -7.54
N SER A 184 22.58 -2.92 -6.45
CA SER A 184 22.33 -4.36 -6.44
C SER A 184 21.66 -4.79 -5.13
N TRP A 185 20.76 -5.78 -5.20
CA TRP A 185 20.20 -6.42 -4.02
C TRP A 185 21.27 -7.04 -3.12
N ASN A 186 22.46 -7.37 -3.66
CA ASN A 186 23.53 -8.05 -2.93
C ASN A 186 24.02 -7.28 -1.71
N ILE A 187 23.86 -5.94 -1.68
CA ILE A 187 24.22 -5.12 -0.52
C ILE A 187 23.46 -5.53 0.76
N LEU A 188 22.27 -6.12 0.62
CA LEU A 188 21.45 -6.60 1.73
C LEU A 188 22.04 -7.87 2.41
N TRP A 189 23.16 -8.41 1.91
CA TRP A 189 23.92 -9.53 2.48
C TRP A 189 25.32 -9.11 2.94
N ASP A 190 25.64 -7.80 2.91
CA ASP A 190 26.93 -7.31 3.39
C ASP A 190 26.90 -7.20 4.93
N GLU A 191 27.82 -7.93 5.56
CA GLU A 191 27.98 -7.97 7.03
C GLU A 191 28.30 -6.57 7.64
N LYS A 192 28.79 -5.62 6.83
CA LYS A 192 29.00 -4.21 7.22
C LYS A 192 27.72 -3.57 7.76
N TYR A 193 26.55 -4.00 7.26
CA TYR A 193 25.25 -3.46 7.62
C TYR A 193 24.48 -4.33 8.61
N THR A 194 25.18 -5.20 9.34
CA THR A 194 24.54 -6.05 10.38
C THR A 194 23.74 -5.18 11.35
N ASP A 195 22.49 -5.61 11.65
CA ASP A 195 21.53 -4.92 12.52
C ASP A 195 21.16 -3.51 12.03
N SER A 196 21.26 -3.28 10.71
CA SER A 196 20.96 -2.00 10.07
C SER A 196 20.21 -2.16 8.74
N ILE A 197 19.60 -3.33 8.52
CA ILE A 197 18.82 -3.68 7.33
C ILE A 197 17.38 -3.90 7.73
N LEU A 198 16.45 -3.24 7.04
CA LEU A 198 15.01 -3.46 7.16
C LEU A 198 14.52 -4.25 5.95
N MET A 199 13.91 -5.41 6.21
CA MET A 199 13.31 -6.26 5.17
C MET A 199 11.79 -6.20 5.23
N GLN A 200 11.15 -6.46 4.09
CA GLN A 200 9.69 -6.57 4.02
C GLN A 200 9.20 -7.81 4.77
N ASP A 201 8.18 -7.64 5.62
CA ASP A 201 7.43 -8.76 6.22
C ASP A 201 6.31 -9.24 5.29
N SER A 202 6.62 -9.32 4.02
CA SER A 202 5.81 -9.86 2.93
C SER A 202 6.50 -11.07 2.34
N VAL A 203 5.77 -12.17 2.22
CA VAL A 203 6.31 -13.43 1.68
C VAL A 203 6.82 -13.24 0.26
N ARG A 204 5.97 -12.67 -0.60
CA ARG A 204 6.28 -12.51 -2.03
C ARG A 204 7.42 -11.52 -2.22
N ASP A 205 7.42 -10.37 -1.54
CA ASP A 205 8.49 -9.37 -1.68
C ASP A 205 9.83 -9.87 -1.13
N ALA A 206 9.85 -10.55 0.02
CA ALA A 206 11.07 -11.11 0.56
C ALA A 206 11.69 -12.18 -0.37
N PHE A 207 10.85 -13.07 -0.92
CA PHE A 207 11.31 -14.06 -1.91
C PHE A 207 11.72 -13.40 -3.22
N ALA A 208 11.01 -12.35 -3.69
CA ALA A 208 11.37 -11.62 -4.91
C ALA A 208 12.78 -11.04 -4.83
N VAL A 209 13.14 -10.40 -3.70
CA VAL A 209 14.49 -9.87 -3.45
C VAL A 209 15.54 -10.99 -3.56
N ALA A 210 15.32 -12.15 -2.94
CA ALA A 210 16.26 -13.25 -2.97
C ALA A 210 16.34 -13.93 -4.35
N LEU A 211 15.20 -14.14 -5.01
CA LEU A 211 15.14 -14.74 -6.36
C LEU A 211 15.84 -13.85 -7.38
N LYS A 212 15.56 -12.54 -7.37
CA LYS A 212 16.21 -11.58 -8.27
C LYS A 212 17.71 -11.50 -8.01
N SER A 213 18.16 -11.55 -6.74
CA SER A 213 19.59 -11.63 -6.38
C SER A 213 20.29 -12.85 -6.96
N LEU A 214 19.57 -13.95 -7.14
CA LEU A 214 20.06 -15.19 -7.74
C LEU A 214 19.89 -15.23 -9.26
N GLY A 215 19.28 -14.22 -9.87
CA GLY A 215 19.02 -14.14 -11.31
C GLY A 215 17.81 -14.94 -11.78
N TYR A 216 16.90 -15.29 -10.85
CA TYR A 216 15.66 -16.00 -11.15
C TYR A 216 14.49 -15.04 -11.34
N SER A 217 13.39 -15.55 -11.91
CA SER A 217 12.12 -14.83 -11.92
C SER A 217 11.53 -14.71 -10.52
N LEU A 218 10.96 -13.54 -10.18
CA LEU A 218 10.23 -13.36 -8.92
C LEU A 218 8.93 -14.17 -8.87
N ASN A 219 8.52 -14.76 -10.00
CA ASN A 219 7.37 -15.66 -10.12
C ASN A 219 7.78 -17.15 -10.20
N SER A 220 9.00 -17.49 -9.85
CA SER A 220 9.47 -18.89 -9.91
C SER A 220 8.59 -19.82 -9.06
N THR A 221 8.24 -20.96 -9.63
CA THR A 221 7.59 -22.09 -8.95
C THR A 221 8.50 -23.32 -8.91
N ASP A 222 9.74 -23.17 -9.36
CA ASP A 222 10.75 -24.24 -9.30
C ASP A 222 11.23 -24.42 -7.85
N LEU A 223 11.11 -25.64 -7.34
CA LEU A 223 11.42 -25.94 -5.94
C LEU A 223 12.93 -25.79 -5.61
N ASP A 224 13.81 -26.01 -6.57
CA ASP A 224 15.26 -25.84 -6.36
C ASP A 224 15.61 -24.35 -6.28
N GLU A 225 14.98 -23.50 -7.10
CA GLU A 225 15.13 -22.04 -7.05
C GLU A 225 14.55 -21.47 -5.74
N LEU A 226 13.38 -21.94 -5.31
CA LEU A 226 12.77 -21.54 -4.06
C LEU A 226 13.60 -21.95 -2.83
N GLU A 227 14.17 -23.16 -2.87
CA GLU A 227 15.07 -23.63 -1.81
C GLU A 227 16.39 -22.84 -1.78
N ALA A 228 16.91 -22.43 -2.95
CA ALA A 228 18.08 -21.55 -3.04
C ALA A 228 17.77 -20.17 -2.45
N ALA A 229 16.62 -19.57 -2.80
CA ALA A 229 16.16 -18.30 -2.25
C ALA A 229 15.97 -18.38 -0.72
N LYS A 230 15.34 -19.45 -0.22
CA LYS A 230 15.20 -19.69 1.23
C LYS A 230 16.55 -19.73 1.94
N LYS A 231 17.52 -20.47 1.40
CA LYS A 231 18.89 -20.53 2.00
C LYS A 231 19.53 -19.15 2.03
N LEU A 232 19.35 -18.35 0.98
CA LEU A 232 19.87 -16.99 0.91
C LEU A 232 19.22 -16.10 1.97
N LEU A 233 17.90 -16.16 2.15
CA LEU A 233 17.17 -15.40 3.18
C LEU A 233 17.54 -15.83 4.60
N ILE A 234 17.76 -17.14 4.85
CA ILE A 234 18.27 -17.64 6.14
C ILE A 234 19.66 -17.07 6.43
N LYS A 235 20.53 -16.98 5.41
CA LYS A 235 21.86 -16.37 5.55
C LYS A 235 21.77 -14.87 5.85
N GLN A 236 20.78 -14.16 5.29
CA GLN A 236 20.55 -12.74 5.53
C GLN A 236 20.03 -12.46 6.94
N LYS A 237 19.21 -13.34 7.49
CA LYS A 237 18.44 -13.11 8.73
C LYS A 237 19.26 -12.54 9.89
N PRO A 238 20.50 -13.00 10.19
CA PRO A 238 21.33 -12.42 11.24
C PRO A 238 21.74 -10.96 10.99
N LEU A 239 21.63 -10.46 9.76
CA LEU A 239 21.99 -9.09 9.39
C LEU A 239 20.79 -8.15 9.51
N VAL A 240 19.57 -8.71 9.51
CA VAL A 240 18.32 -7.95 9.49
C VAL A 240 17.99 -7.43 10.88
N GLN A 241 17.83 -6.10 10.99
CA GLN A 241 17.36 -5.45 12.21
C GLN A 241 15.89 -5.80 12.49
N ALA A 242 15.03 -5.70 11.48
CA ALA A 242 13.61 -5.99 11.58
C ALA A 242 12.99 -6.37 10.23
N TYR A 243 11.96 -7.22 10.30
CA TYR A 243 11.01 -7.42 9.21
C TYR A 243 9.81 -6.51 9.46
N VAL A 244 9.53 -5.59 8.54
CA VAL A 244 8.54 -4.51 8.69
C VAL A 244 7.77 -4.30 7.39
N ILE A 245 6.63 -3.64 7.46
CA ILE A 245 5.88 -3.11 6.32
C ILE A 245 5.94 -1.58 6.43
N ASP A 246 4.92 -0.91 6.92
CA ASP A 246 4.83 0.55 6.98
C ASP A 246 5.86 1.19 7.93
N GLN A 247 6.31 0.44 8.97
CA GLN A 247 7.30 0.93 9.93
C GLN A 247 8.67 1.21 9.31
N VAL A 248 8.96 0.69 8.11
CA VAL A 248 10.19 1.02 7.36
C VAL A 248 10.32 2.52 7.17
N ARG A 249 9.20 3.21 6.91
CA ARG A 249 9.13 4.65 6.70
C ARG A 249 9.69 5.42 7.90
N ASP A 250 9.09 5.24 9.07
CA ASP A 250 9.48 5.97 10.28
C ASP A 250 10.92 5.68 10.69
N LYS A 251 11.35 4.42 10.55
CA LYS A 251 12.73 4.00 10.88
C LYS A 251 13.76 4.62 9.94
N MET A 252 13.51 4.65 8.65
CA MET A 252 14.43 5.26 7.68
C MET A 252 14.47 6.78 7.84
N ILE A 253 13.35 7.46 8.03
CA ILE A 253 13.29 8.91 8.32
C ILE A 253 14.06 9.23 9.60
N GLY A 254 13.92 8.38 10.64
CA GLY A 254 14.60 8.49 11.92
C GLY A 254 16.09 8.15 11.92
N ASN A 255 16.67 7.72 10.77
CA ASN A 255 18.06 7.24 10.65
C ASN A 255 18.35 6.01 11.55
N GLU A 256 17.36 5.14 11.77
CA GLU A 256 17.52 3.94 12.61
C GLU A 256 18.15 2.76 11.85
N ALA A 257 18.17 2.80 10.51
CA ALA A 257 18.77 1.78 9.67
C ALA A 257 19.51 2.39 8.46
N ALA A 258 20.48 1.67 7.94
CA ALA A 258 21.26 2.09 6.78
C ALA A 258 20.53 1.77 5.47
N LEU A 259 19.83 0.62 5.41
CA LEU A 259 19.20 0.06 4.23
C LEU A 259 17.77 -0.39 4.56
N GLY A 260 16.82 -0.13 3.68
CA GLY A 260 15.46 -0.62 3.81
C GLY A 260 14.87 -1.05 2.46
N VAL A 261 14.24 -2.21 2.41
CA VAL A 261 13.43 -2.64 1.27
C VAL A 261 12.06 -1.98 1.39
N ILE A 262 11.64 -1.22 0.38
CA ILE A 262 10.49 -0.34 0.48
C ILE A 262 9.82 -0.14 -0.89
N TYR A 263 8.54 0.20 -0.88
CA TYR A 263 7.80 0.64 -2.07
C TYR A 263 8.17 2.06 -2.48
N SER A 264 8.18 2.34 -3.78
CA SER A 264 8.64 3.62 -4.34
C SER A 264 7.85 4.83 -3.83
N GLY A 265 6.53 4.73 -3.66
CA GLY A 265 5.72 5.83 -3.11
C GLY A 265 6.11 6.19 -1.68
N GLU A 266 6.30 5.18 -0.82
CA GLU A 266 6.80 5.36 0.53
C GLU A 266 8.24 5.92 0.55
N ALA A 267 9.10 5.47 -0.38
CA ALA A 267 10.46 5.97 -0.51
C ALA A 267 10.49 7.47 -0.88
N LEU A 268 9.59 7.88 -1.78
CA LEU A 268 9.44 9.29 -2.17
C LEU A 268 9.02 10.16 -0.98
N TYR A 269 8.06 9.70 -0.19
CA TYR A 269 7.68 10.36 1.05
C TYR A 269 8.86 10.45 2.03
N CYS A 270 9.58 9.33 2.25
CA CYS A 270 10.76 9.31 3.13
C CYS A 270 11.85 10.29 2.69
N GLN A 271 12.12 10.39 1.38
CA GLN A 271 13.14 11.30 0.84
C GLN A 271 12.74 12.77 1.03
N LYS A 272 11.45 13.09 0.96
CA LYS A 272 10.93 14.42 1.23
C LYS A 272 11.14 14.83 2.69
N GLU A 273 10.93 13.91 3.63
CA GLU A 273 11.10 14.14 5.06
C GLU A 273 12.58 14.09 5.49
N ASN A 274 13.41 13.29 4.82
CA ASN A 274 14.83 13.13 5.11
C ASN A 274 15.66 13.12 3.80
N PRO A 275 16.28 14.26 3.42
CA PRO A 275 17.07 14.39 2.19
C PRO A 275 18.35 13.55 2.14
N ASP A 276 18.76 12.93 3.26
CA ASP A 276 19.89 12.00 3.30
C ASP A 276 19.54 10.62 2.72
N LEU A 277 18.25 10.35 2.49
CA LEU A 277 17.76 9.10 1.92
C LEU A 277 17.78 9.15 0.39
N GLU A 278 18.11 8.01 -0.20
CA GLU A 278 18.09 7.82 -1.66
C GLU A 278 17.53 6.44 -1.99
N TYR A 279 16.77 6.35 -3.08
CA TYR A 279 16.11 5.14 -3.52
C TYR A 279 16.72 4.63 -4.82
N VAL A 280 16.85 3.32 -4.93
CA VAL A 280 17.35 2.67 -6.15
C VAL A 280 16.54 1.42 -6.47
N ILE A 281 16.27 1.22 -7.77
CA ILE A 281 15.80 -0.04 -8.32
C ILE A 281 17.06 -0.84 -8.68
N PRO A 282 17.33 -1.99 -8.02
CA PRO A 282 18.53 -2.78 -8.30
C PRO A 282 18.59 -3.30 -9.74
N LYS A 283 19.79 -3.42 -10.26
CA LYS A 283 20.06 -3.82 -11.66
C LYS A 283 19.57 -5.23 -12.03
N GLU A 284 19.42 -6.08 -11.06
CA GLU A 284 18.83 -7.42 -11.22
C GLU A 284 17.33 -7.34 -11.56
N GLY A 285 16.72 -6.18 -11.38
CA GLY A 285 15.29 -5.95 -11.47
C GLY A 285 14.58 -6.15 -10.14
N SER A 286 13.30 -5.87 -10.13
CA SER A 286 12.46 -5.88 -8.95
C SER A 286 11.00 -6.17 -9.29
N ASN A 287 10.15 -6.17 -8.26
CA ASN A 287 8.71 -6.12 -8.46
C ASN A 287 8.31 -4.73 -8.97
N LEU A 288 7.66 -4.70 -10.13
CA LEU A 288 6.88 -3.58 -10.63
C LEU A 288 5.41 -3.96 -10.44
N TRP A 289 4.74 -3.34 -9.51
CA TRP A 289 3.35 -3.63 -9.21
C TRP A 289 2.41 -2.61 -9.85
N ILE A 290 1.22 -3.07 -10.22
CA ILE A 290 0.14 -2.24 -10.74
C ILE A 290 -1.12 -2.60 -9.97
N ASP A 291 -1.70 -1.63 -9.29
CA ASP A 291 -3.04 -1.74 -8.73
C ASP A 291 -4.06 -1.24 -9.73
N ALA A 292 -5.13 -1.98 -9.91
CA ALA A 292 -6.08 -1.71 -10.96
C ALA A 292 -7.52 -1.68 -10.43
N LEU A 293 -8.33 -0.80 -10.99
CA LEU A 293 -9.75 -0.71 -10.71
C LEU A 293 -10.49 -1.78 -11.50
N VAL A 294 -11.28 -2.61 -10.82
CA VAL A 294 -12.07 -3.69 -11.39
C VAL A 294 -13.53 -3.59 -10.93
N ILE A 295 -14.44 -4.22 -11.68
CA ILE A 295 -15.86 -4.30 -11.37
C ILE A 295 -16.19 -5.75 -11.03
N PRO A 296 -16.57 -6.08 -9.77
CA PRO A 296 -17.05 -7.43 -9.44
C PRO A 296 -18.27 -7.84 -10.26
N LYS A 297 -18.36 -9.12 -10.56
CA LYS A 297 -19.45 -9.68 -11.40
C LYS A 297 -20.85 -9.49 -10.80
N ASN A 298 -20.94 -9.39 -9.49
CA ASN A 298 -22.19 -9.18 -8.75
C ASN A 298 -22.51 -7.70 -8.48
N ALA A 299 -21.73 -6.76 -9.05
CA ALA A 299 -21.96 -5.31 -8.91
C ALA A 299 -23.39 -4.94 -9.32
N GLN A 300 -24.04 -4.12 -8.51
CA GLN A 300 -25.41 -3.70 -8.72
C GLN A 300 -25.52 -2.38 -9.48
N ASN A 301 -24.45 -1.55 -9.40
CA ASN A 301 -24.43 -0.21 -9.96
C ASN A 301 -23.30 -0.05 -10.99
N LYS A 302 -23.18 -1.02 -11.93
CA LYS A 302 -22.08 -1.10 -12.90
C LYS A 302 -21.85 0.22 -13.67
N LYS A 303 -22.91 0.94 -14.07
CA LYS A 303 -22.76 2.23 -14.77
C LYS A 303 -22.13 3.29 -13.87
N ASN A 304 -22.48 3.32 -12.60
CA ASN A 304 -21.90 4.25 -11.64
C ASN A 304 -20.44 3.86 -11.33
N ALA A 305 -20.14 2.56 -11.30
CA ALA A 305 -18.76 2.06 -11.21
C ALA A 305 -17.90 2.54 -12.39
N GLU A 306 -18.42 2.39 -13.62
CA GLU A 306 -17.75 2.88 -14.84
C GLU A 306 -17.58 4.40 -14.82
N ALA A 307 -18.56 5.17 -14.30
CA ALA A 307 -18.46 6.61 -14.13
C ALA A 307 -17.39 7.00 -13.10
N PHE A 308 -17.28 6.27 -11.98
CA PHE A 308 -16.27 6.48 -10.97
C PHE A 308 -14.86 6.17 -11.50
N ILE A 309 -14.69 5.04 -12.20
CA ILE A 309 -13.43 4.68 -12.88
C ILE A 309 -13.05 5.76 -13.91
N ASN A 310 -14.00 6.18 -14.73
CA ASN A 310 -13.78 7.25 -15.70
C ASN A 310 -13.33 8.57 -15.06
N TYR A 311 -13.90 8.90 -13.90
CA TYR A 311 -13.55 10.10 -13.14
C TYR A 311 -12.09 10.03 -12.65
N LEU A 312 -11.67 8.90 -12.09
CA LEU A 312 -10.30 8.71 -11.61
C LEU A 312 -9.25 8.71 -12.74
N CYS A 313 -9.64 8.45 -14.00
CA CYS A 313 -8.75 8.55 -15.14
C CYS A 313 -8.50 10.01 -15.62
N ARG A 314 -9.20 11.01 -15.08
CA ARG A 314 -8.98 12.43 -15.43
C ARG A 314 -7.59 12.88 -15.01
N PRO A 315 -6.86 13.66 -15.84
CA PRO A 315 -5.52 14.15 -15.50
C PRO A 315 -5.46 14.98 -14.21
N ASP A 316 -6.44 15.88 -14.02
CA ASP A 316 -6.54 16.73 -12.83
C ASP A 316 -6.80 15.92 -11.55
N ILE A 317 -7.64 14.90 -11.63
CA ILE A 317 -7.94 13.99 -10.51
C ILE A 317 -6.75 13.07 -10.21
N ALA A 318 -6.11 12.51 -11.23
CA ALA A 318 -4.90 11.70 -11.06
C ALA A 318 -3.77 12.51 -10.40
N LYS A 319 -3.56 13.76 -10.84
CA LYS A 319 -2.59 14.69 -10.23
C LYS A 319 -2.93 14.97 -8.76
N MET A 320 -4.18 15.26 -8.46
CA MET A 320 -4.63 15.54 -7.11
C MET A 320 -4.37 14.33 -6.18
N ASN A 321 -4.67 13.13 -6.67
CA ASN A 321 -4.39 11.91 -5.93
C ASN A 321 -2.89 11.68 -5.71
N PHE A 322 -2.05 11.91 -6.73
CA PHE A 322 -0.59 11.84 -6.60
C PHE A 322 -0.05 12.81 -5.52
N ASP A 323 -0.52 14.05 -5.51
CA ASP A 323 -0.09 15.04 -4.52
C ASP A 323 -0.41 14.61 -3.08
N TYR A 324 -1.51 13.87 -2.90
CA TYR A 324 -1.95 13.38 -1.59
C TYR A 324 -1.20 12.13 -1.15
N ILE A 325 -1.11 11.10 -2.03
CA ILE A 325 -0.60 9.77 -1.64
C ILE A 325 0.83 9.47 -2.11
N THR A 326 1.39 10.26 -3.02
CA THR A 326 2.76 10.13 -3.58
C THR A 326 3.04 8.84 -4.38
N TYR A 327 2.04 8.00 -4.65
CA TYR A 327 2.19 6.84 -5.53
C TYR A 327 2.05 7.22 -7.00
N SER A 328 2.82 6.56 -7.86
CA SER A 328 2.91 6.90 -9.28
C SER A 328 1.60 6.68 -10.02
N ILE A 329 1.22 7.63 -10.84
CA ILE A 329 0.01 7.58 -11.67
C ILE A 329 0.35 7.10 -13.10
N PRO A 330 -0.49 6.25 -13.71
CA PRO A 330 -0.28 5.78 -15.08
C PRO A 330 -0.81 6.79 -16.12
N ASN A 331 -0.64 8.09 -15.89
CA ASN A 331 -1.28 9.20 -16.59
C ASN A 331 -0.28 10.33 -16.78
N SER A 332 0.41 10.36 -17.93
CA SER A 332 1.41 11.39 -18.22
C SER A 332 0.81 12.79 -18.33
N ALA A 333 -0.44 12.92 -18.77
CA ALA A 333 -1.11 14.21 -18.80
C ALA A 333 -1.38 14.74 -17.36
N GLY A 334 -1.66 13.84 -16.39
CA GLY A 334 -1.75 14.18 -14.97
C GLY A 334 -0.39 14.54 -14.38
N ARG A 335 0.67 13.80 -14.74
CA ARG A 335 2.05 14.11 -14.34
C ARG A 335 2.46 15.52 -14.75
N GLU A 336 2.16 15.95 -15.96
CA GLU A 336 2.49 17.30 -16.46
C GLU A 336 1.80 18.42 -15.65
N LEU A 337 0.71 18.12 -14.92
CA LEU A 337 0.02 19.08 -14.07
C LEU A 337 0.65 19.21 -12.67
N ILE A 338 1.60 18.35 -12.29
CA ILE A 338 2.28 18.41 -11.00
C ILE A 338 3.12 19.68 -10.94
N GLU A 339 2.80 20.57 -10.00
CA GLU A 339 3.43 21.89 -9.90
C GLU A 339 4.85 21.83 -9.33
N ASP A 340 5.08 20.92 -8.37
CA ASP A 340 6.41 20.67 -7.81
C ASP A 340 7.29 19.93 -8.83
N GLU A 341 8.23 20.63 -9.44
CA GLU A 341 9.14 20.08 -10.44
C GLU A 341 9.96 18.91 -9.88
N SER A 342 10.35 18.95 -8.62
CA SER A 342 11.12 17.87 -7.99
C SER A 342 10.31 16.58 -7.89
N MET A 343 9.01 16.69 -7.70
CA MET A 343 8.08 15.56 -7.67
C MET A 343 7.74 15.09 -9.09
N ARG A 344 7.47 16.03 -10.01
CA ARG A 344 7.16 15.73 -11.41
C ARG A 344 8.30 15.01 -12.12
N GLU A 345 9.56 15.42 -11.85
CA GLU A 345 10.77 14.85 -12.44
C GLU A 345 11.42 13.78 -11.54
N SER A 346 10.72 13.34 -10.50
CA SER A 346 11.23 12.34 -9.56
C SER A 346 11.49 11.01 -10.26
N ASN A 347 12.73 10.53 -10.24
CA ASN A 347 13.10 9.21 -10.74
C ASN A 347 12.61 8.06 -9.83
N ILE A 348 12.09 8.38 -8.65
CA ILE A 348 11.45 7.40 -7.75
C ILE A 348 10.01 7.15 -8.21
N ALA A 349 9.25 8.23 -8.44
CA ALA A 349 7.86 8.13 -8.89
C ALA A 349 7.79 7.75 -10.38
N PHE A 350 8.64 8.32 -11.21
CA PHE A 350 8.61 8.16 -12.66
C PHE A 350 10.00 7.76 -13.19
N PRO A 351 10.47 6.55 -12.86
CA PRO A 351 11.77 6.06 -13.30
C PRO A 351 11.85 5.96 -14.82
N ASP A 352 13.07 6.11 -15.35
CA ASP A 352 13.30 5.84 -16.77
C ASP A 352 12.98 4.38 -17.10
N ILE A 353 12.36 4.15 -18.27
CA ILE A 353 11.95 2.81 -18.72
C ILE A 353 13.13 1.82 -18.75
N SER A 354 14.35 2.33 -18.99
CA SER A 354 15.56 1.49 -18.99
C SER A 354 15.84 0.85 -17.61
N GLN A 355 15.43 1.51 -16.53
CA GLN A 355 15.57 0.99 -15.15
C GLN A 355 14.56 -0.12 -14.86
N LEU A 356 13.44 -0.14 -15.57
CA LEU A 356 12.37 -1.13 -15.41
C LEU A 356 12.61 -2.41 -16.23
N LYS A 357 13.63 -2.45 -17.06
CA LYS A 357 13.86 -3.53 -18.05
C LYS A 357 13.88 -4.95 -17.46
N ASN A 358 14.40 -5.10 -16.23
CA ASN A 358 14.53 -6.38 -15.55
C ASN A 358 13.44 -6.56 -14.46
N CYS A 359 12.53 -5.61 -14.32
CA CYS A 359 11.40 -5.70 -13.41
C CYS A 359 10.33 -6.64 -13.97
N GLU A 360 9.59 -7.27 -13.08
CA GLU A 360 8.48 -8.16 -13.39
C GLU A 360 7.30 -7.79 -12.49
N THR A 361 6.07 -7.98 -12.96
CA THR A 361 4.88 -7.95 -12.11
C THR A 361 4.73 -9.30 -11.38
N PHE A 362 4.03 -9.30 -10.25
CA PHE A 362 3.64 -10.56 -9.64
C PHE A 362 2.53 -11.23 -10.46
N ASN A 363 2.65 -12.54 -10.66
CA ASN A 363 1.61 -13.39 -11.19
C ASN A 363 0.93 -14.16 -10.05
N PHE A 364 -0.31 -14.53 -10.24
CA PHE A 364 -0.95 -15.55 -9.41
C PHE A 364 -0.29 -16.90 -9.68
N LEU A 365 0.32 -17.49 -8.67
CA LEU A 365 1.11 -18.72 -8.80
C LEU A 365 0.27 -19.99 -8.61
N GLY A 366 -1.02 -19.85 -8.31
CA GLY A 366 -1.90 -20.93 -7.91
C GLY A 366 -1.79 -21.26 -6.42
N ASP A 367 -2.89 -21.72 -5.83
CA ASP A 367 -3.02 -21.95 -4.39
C ASP A 367 -1.94 -22.92 -3.84
N GLU A 368 -1.56 -23.93 -4.61
CA GLU A 368 -0.52 -24.90 -4.20
C GLU A 368 0.85 -24.21 -4.01
N ASN A 369 1.27 -23.36 -4.94
CA ASN A 369 2.53 -22.64 -4.84
C ASN A 369 2.50 -21.59 -3.74
N GLU A 370 1.37 -20.91 -3.53
CA GLU A 370 1.20 -19.99 -2.40
C GLU A 370 1.38 -20.70 -1.04
N ILE A 371 0.87 -21.93 -0.92
CA ILE A 371 1.09 -22.75 0.28
C ILE A 371 2.58 -23.05 0.48
N ILE A 372 3.30 -23.39 -0.60
CA ILE A 372 4.74 -23.67 -0.56
C ILE A 372 5.52 -22.42 -0.10
N TYR A 373 5.28 -21.27 -0.74
CA TYR A 373 5.91 -20.01 -0.35
C TYR A 373 5.67 -19.67 1.13
N ASN A 374 4.44 -19.78 1.59
CA ASN A 374 4.08 -19.55 2.99
C ASN A 374 4.74 -20.54 3.96
N GLN A 375 4.91 -21.81 3.55
CA GLN A 375 5.62 -22.80 4.36
C GLN A 375 7.11 -22.44 4.48
N LEU A 376 7.76 -22.16 3.35
CA LEU A 376 9.18 -21.79 3.32
C LEU A 376 9.45 -20.52 4.12
N TRP A 377 8.52 -19.53 4.05
CA TRP A 377 8.62 -18.30 4.85
C TRP A 377 8.55 -18.58 6.35
N ARG A 378 7.64 -19.42 6.79
CA ARG A 378 7.59 -19.86 8.21
C ARG A 378 8.88 -20.55 8.65
N GLU A 379 9.48 -21.35 7.78
CA GLU A 379 10.78 -21.99 8.06
C GLU A 379 11.90 -20.95 8.23
N ILE A 380 11.94 -19.91 7.38
CA ILE A 380 12.89 -18.80 7.49
C ILE A 380 12.69 -18.05 8.81
N LYS A 381 11.44 -17.69 9.13
CA LYS A 381 11.13 -16.90 10.35
C LYS A 381 11.43 -17.70 11.63
N SER A 382 11.42 -19.04 11.58
CA SER A 382 11.68 -19.91 12.74
C SER A 382 13.16 -20.18 13.03
N LYS A 383 14.08 -19.90 12.09
CA LYS A 383 15.54 -20.05 12.27
C LYS A 383 16.13 -18.85 13.01
#